data_02fbcf36aac85ec89b878d5603b2f765
#
_entry.id   02fbcf36aac85ec89b878d5603b2f765
#
_cell.length_a   1.000
_cell.length_b   1.000
_cell.length_c   1.000
_cell.angle_alpha   90.00
_cell.angle_beta   90.00
_cell.angle_gamma   90.00
#
_symmetry.space_group_name_H-M   'P 1'
#
loop_
_entity.id
_entity.type
_entity.pdbx_description
1 polymer ?
#
loop_
_entity_poly.entity_id
_entity_poly.type
_entity_poly.pdbx_seq_one_letter_code
_entity_poly.pdbx_strand_id
1 'polypeptide(L)'
;MARTSLRTIICGVPAGTLTQDENGLISFTYDHDYDGPALSTNIPVSNRTYGQQVMNPYLFGLLPDSEDQRKAIAAEFNVRPNNPVALLSHIGLDCPGGVQFCAEEDADAVLHRAGDYR
;
A
#
# COMPACT_ATOMS: atom_id res chain seq x y z
N MET A 1 15.37 -14.36 -3.60
CA MET A 1 13.92 -14.29 -3.65
C MET A 1 13.45 -12.85 -3.73
N ALA A 2 12.33 -12.66 -4.33
CA ALA A 2 11.89 -11.31 -4.66
C ALA A 2 11.41 -10.54 -3.44
N ARG A 3 11.93 -9.33 -3.31
CA ARG A 3 11.41 -8.32 -2.41
C ARG A 3 10.29 -7.59 -3.13
N THR A 4 9.17 -7.35 -2.47
CA THR A 4 8.06 -6.61 -3.05
C THR A 4 8.11 -5.16 -2.56
N SER A 5 8.07 -4.22 -3.50
CA SER A 5 8.02 -2.79 -3.18
C SER A 5 6.84 -2.15 -3.91
N LEU A 6 6.01 -1.43 -3.16
CA LEU A 6 4.89 -0.71 -3.73
C LEU A 6 5.02 0.78 -3.39
N ARG A 7 4.82 1.63 -4.39
CA ARG A 7 4.72 3.06 -4.15
C ARG A 7 3.38 3.36 -3.52
N THR A 8 3.40 4.21 -2.52
CA THR A 8 2.20 4.63 -1.81
C THR A 8 1.88 6.07 -2.20
N ILE A 9 0.66 6.28 -2.66
CA ILE A 9 0.20 7.59 -3.12
C ILE A 9 -0.98 8.00 -2.27
N ILE A 10 -0.94 9.20 -1.71
CA ILE A 10 -2.01 9.74 -0.87
C ILE A 10 -2.57 10.97 -1.54
N CYS A 11 -3.86 10.93 -1.88
CA CYS A 11 -4.56 12.04 -2.54
C CYS A 11 -3.81 12.53 -3.79
N GLY A 12 -3.24 11.61 -4.55
CA GLY A 12 -2.53 11.92 -5.80
C GLY A 12 -1.11 12.40 -5.62
N VAL A 13 -0.56 12.32 -4.40
CA VAL A 13 0.80 12.76 -4.10
C VAL A 13 1.63 11.55 -3.66
N PRO A 14 2.82 11.33 -4.23
CA PRO A 14 3.67 10.24 -3.77
C PRO A 14 4.10 10.47 -2.33
N ALA A 15 3.83 9.49 -1.48
CA ALA A 15 4.02 9.64 -0.04
C ALA A 15 5.12 8.75 0.52
N GLY A 16 5.32 7.56 -0.04
CA GLY A 16 6.30 6.65 0.51
C GLY A 16 6.33 5.31 -0.18
N THR A 17 7.03 4.37 0.42
CA THR A 17 7.22 3.03 -0.14
C THR A 17 6.88 1.98 0.89
N LEU A 18 6.00 1.07 0.51
CA LEU A 18 5.64 -0.12 1.28
C LEU A 18 6.47 -1.28 0.76
N THR A 19 7.18 -1.97 1.65
CA THR A 19 8.02 -3.10 1.25
C THR A 19 7.67 -4.35 2.04
N GLN A 20 7.91 -5.49 1.43
CA GLN A 20 7.88 -6.79 2.09
C GLN A 20 9.13 -7.53 1.66
N ASP A 21 9.95 -7.94 2.63
CA ASP A 21 11.20 -8.64 2.31
C ASP A 21 10.93 -10.12 2.04
N GLU A 22 12.01 -10.85 1.74
CA GLU A 22 11.91 -12.27 1.40
C GLU A 22 11.42 -13.14 2.56
N ASN A 23 11.49 -12.62 3.79
CA ASN A 23 10.98 -13.31 4.97
C ASN A 23 9.54 -12.93 5.30
N GLY A 24 8.93 -12.06 4.50
CA GLY A 24 7.57 -11.63 4.69
C GLY A 24 7.41 -10.45 5.64
N LEU A 25 8.51 -9.85 6.09
CA LEU A 25 8.45 -8.69 6.98
C LEU A 25 8.07 -7.45 6.22
N ILE A 26 7.06 -6.74 6.73
CA ILE A 26 6.49 -5.57 6.10
C ILE A 26 7.05 -4.33 6.75
N SER A 27 7.40 -3.33 5.95
CA SER A 27 7.77 -2.01 6.44
C SER A 27 7.27 -0.94 5.49
N PHE A 28 7.06 0.25 6.04
CA PHE A 28 6.66 1.40 5.28
C PHE A 28 7.57 2.58 5.64
N THR A 29 8.02 3.32 4.65
CA THR A 29 8.85 4.50 4.85
C THR A 29 8.26 5.65 4.05
N TYR A 30 7.95 6.76 4.74
CA TYR A 30 7.57 7.99 4.05
C TYR A 30 8.74 8.53 3.24
N ASP A 31 8.45 9.16 2.12
CA ASP A 31 9.46 9.84 1.34
C ASP A 31 10.09 10.97 2.16
N HIS A 32 11.36 11.21 1.93
CA HIS A 32 12.14 12.19 2.67
C HIS A 32 11.52 13.58 2.70
N ASP A 33 10.92 13.98 1.61
CA ASP A 33 10.36 15.33 1.45
C ASP A 33 8.84 15.38 1.58
N TYR A 34 8.21 14.27 1.95
CA TYR A 34 6.76 14.23 2.07
C TYR A 34 6.30 14.94 3.34
N ASP A 35 5.38 15.88 3.20
CA ASP A 35 4.82 16.61 4.33
C ASP A 35 3.29 16.71 4.27
N GLY A 36 2.66 15.88 3.45
CA GLY A 36 1.20 15.87 3.30
C GLY A 36 0.49 15.06 4.39
N PRO A 37 -0.77 14.69 4.16
CA PRO A 37 -1.54 13.91 5.12
C PRO A 37 -0.90 12.56 5.41
N ALA A 38 -1.01 12.11 6.66
CA ALA A 38 -0.54 10.80 7.06
C ALA A 38 -1.44 9.69 6.51
N LEU A 39 -0.89 8.47 6.39
CA LEU A 39 -1.70 7.30 6.04
C LEU A 39 -2.83 7.08 7.04
N SER A 40 -2.52 7.27 8.31
CA SER A 40 -3.45 7.02 9.41
C SER A 40 -2.98 7.81 10.61
N THR A 41 -3.88 8.03 11.58
CA THR A 41 -3.50 8.68 12.85
C THR A 41 -2.43 7.89 13.59
N ASN A 42 -2.39 6.57 13.38
CA ASN A 42 -1.38 5.70 14.00
C ASN A 42 -0.08 5.65 13.21
N ILE A 43 -0.02 6.30 12.06
CA ILE A 43 1.15 6.30 11.18
C ILE A 43 1.49 7.76 10.81
N PRO A 44 1.82 8.59 11.81
CA PRO A 44 2.10 10.00 11.53
C PRO A 44 3.39 10.18 10.73
N VAL A 45 3.45 11.26 9.94
CA VAL A 45 4.60 11.54 9.09
C VAL A 45 5.86 11.85 9.91
N SER A 46 5.69 12.29 11.16
CA SER A 46 6.81 12.67 12.03
C SER A 46 7.81 11.55 12.24
N ASN A 47 7.34 10.30 12.29
CA ASN A 47 8.22 9.13 12.27
C ASN A 47 8.23 8.60 10.85
N ARG A 48 9.37 8.55 10.22
CA ARG A 48 9.44 8.24 8.79
C ARG A 48 9.25 6.77 8.46
N THR A 49 9.60 5.86 9.39
CA THR A 49 9.59 4.42 9.11
C THR A 49 8.76 3.67 10.12
N TYR A 50 7.95 2.72 9.63
CA TYR A 50 7.09 1.88 10.44
C TYR A 50 7.26 0.42 10.06
N GLY A 51 7.29 -0.44 11.08
CA GLY A 51 7.45 -1.87 10.87
C GLY A 51 6.13 -2.62 10.81
N GLN A 52 6.25 -3.95 10.78
CA GLN A 52 5.11 -4.84 10.58
C GLN A 52 4.04 -4.70 11.66
N GLN A 53 4.43 -4.45 12.91
CA GLN A 53 3.47 -4.35 14.00
C GLN A 53 2.46 -3.23 13.78
N VAL A 54 2.91 -2.13 13.19
CA VAL A 54 2.04 -1.00 12.88
C VAL A 54 1.34 -1.19 11.55
N MET A 55 2.08 -1.65 10.53
CA MET A 55 1.55 -1.69 9.17
C MET A 55 0.57 -2.83 8.94
N ASN A 56 0.76 -3.97 9.59
CA ASN A 56 -0.07 -5.13 9.31
C ASN A 56 -1.56 -4.88 9.61
N PRO A 57 -1.94 -4.37 10.80
CA PRO A 57 -3.35 -4.06 11.05
C PRO A 57 -3.92 -3.01 10.11
N TYR A 58 -3.12 -2.01 9.77
CA TYR A 58 -3.55 -0.96 8.85
C TYR A 58 -3.87 -1.53 7.47
N LEU A 59 -2.98 -2.36 6.94
CA LEU A 59 -3.16 -2.94 5.61
C LEU A 59 -4.35 -3.88 5.55
N PHE A 60 -4.56 -4.69 6.58
CA PHE A 60 -5.74 -5.55 6.64
C PHE A 60 -7.04 -4.74 6.74
N GLY A 61 -6.98 -3.55 7.33
CA GLY A 61 -8.12 -2.65 7.37
C GLY A 61 -8.49 -2.07 6.00
N LEU A 62 -7.58 -2.08 5.04
CA LEU A 62 -7.85 -1.63 3.67
C LEU A 62 -8.47 -2.72 2.79
N LEU A 63 -8.35 -3.97 3.20
CA LEU A 63 -8.85 -5.10 2.44
C LEU A 63 -10.32 -5.34 2.75
N PRO A 64 -11.07 -6.06 1.86
CA PRO A 64 -12.44 -6.42 2.18
C PRO A 64 -12.56 -7.14 3.50
N ASP A 65 -13.60 -6.84 4.28
CA ASP A 65 -13.82 -7.45 5.59
C ASP A 65 -14.12 -8.94 5.49
N SER A 66 -14.76 -9.35 4.40
CA SER A 66 -15.12 -10.74 4.22
C SER A 66 -13.91 -11.60 3.88
N GLU A 67 -13.70 -12.64 4.65
CA GLU A 67 -12.65 -13.61 4.37
C GLU A 67 -12.87 -14.27 3.01
N ASP A 68 -14.14 -14.54 2.66
CA ASP A 68 -14.47 -15.14 1.37
C ASP A 68 -14.08 -14.24 0.21
N GLN A 69 -14.28 -12.92 0.35
CA GLN A 69 -13.89 -11.98 -0.67
C GLN A 69 -12.37 -11.93 -0.82
N ARG A 70 -11.64 -11.94 0.30
CA ARG A 70 -10.18 -11.95 0.24
C ARG A 70 -9.66 -13.23 -0.42
N LYS A 71 -10.28 -14.36 -0.12
CA LYS A 71 -9.92 -15.65 -0.74
C LYS A 71 -10.18 -15.65 -2.24
N ALA A 72 -11.29 -15.04 -2.66
CA ALA A 72 -11.63 -14.95 -4.07
C ALA A 72 -10.61 -14.10 -4.84
N ILE A 73 -10.21 -12.96 -4.26
CA ILE A 73 -9.19 -12.10 -4.86
C ILE A 73 -7.86 -12.84 -4.92
N ALA A 74 -7.50 -13.51 -3.84
CA ALA A 74 -6.25 -14.26 -3.78
C ALA A 74 -6.19 -15.37 -4.83
N ALA A 75 -7.29 -16.07 -5.05
CA ALA A 75 -7.36 -17.12 -6.06
C ALA A 75 -7.25 -16.55 -7.46
N GLU A 76 -7.91 -15.41 -7.71
CA GLU A 76 -7.87 -14.77 -9.03
C GLU A 76 -6.45 -14.38 -9.43
N PHE A 77 -5.67 -13.87 -8.47
CA PHE A 77 -4.31 -13.40 -8.75
C PHE A 77 -3.22 -14.39 -8.32
N ASN A 78 -3.63 -15.56 -7.86
CA ASN A 78 -2.70 -16.63 -7.44
C ASN A 78 -1.75 -16.18 -6.35
N VAL A 79 -2.27 -15.51 -5.33
CA VAL A 79 -1.51 -15.05 -4.16
C VAL A 79 -2.17 -15.61 -2.90
N ARG A 80 -1.48 -15.47 -1.77
CA ARG A 80 -1.99 -15.96 -0.49
C ARG A 80 -2.97 -14.93 0.10
N PRO A 81 -4.16 -15.38 0.59
CA PRO A 81 -5.14 -14.44 1.14
C PRO A 81 -4.71 -13.76 2.44
N ASN A 82 -3.72 -14.31 3.14
CA ASN A 82 -3.21 -13.71 4.36
C ASN A 82 -1.99 -12.82 4.14
N ASN A 83 -1.66 -12.53 2.89
CA ASN A 83 -0.54 -11.64 2.57
C ASN A 83 -1.09 -10.30 2.06
N PRO A 84 -1.20 -9.28 2.94
CA PRO A 84 -1.82 -8.02 2.54
C PRO A 84 -1.04 -7.28 1.45
N VAL A 85 0.29 -7.36 1.46
CA VAL A 85 1.10 -6.69 0.43
C VAL A 85 0.85 -7.31 -0.93
N ALA A 86 0.77 -8.65 -0.99
CA ALA A 86 0.49 -9.33 -2.25
C ALA A 86 -0.89 -8.98 -2.80
N LEU A 87 -1.90 -8.93 -1.92
CA LEU A 87 -3.24 -8.53 -2.34
C LEU A 87 -3.27 -7.09 -2.84
N LEU A 88 -2.63 -6.18 -2.11
CA LEU A 88 -2.60 -4.76 -2.48
C LEU A 88 -1.79 -4.51 -3.74
N SER A 89 -0.85 -5.39 -4.09
CA SER A 89 -0.11 -5.24 -5.35
C SER A 89 -1.05 -5.36 -6.56
N HIS A 90 -2.21 -5.97 -6.39
CA HIS A 90 -3.19 -6.13 -7.46
C HIS A 90 -4.39 -5.20 -7.34
N ILE A 91 -4.84 -4.90 -6.12
CA ILE A 91 -6.05 -4.10 -5.92
C ILE A 91 -5.77 -2.76 -5.25
N GLY A 92 -4.51 -2.38 -5.11
CA GLY A 92 -4.12 -1.20 -4.34
C GLY A 92 -4.64 0.13 -4.89
N LEU A 93 -5.03 0.19 -6.15
CA LEU A 93 -5.55 1.42 -6.73
C LEU A 93 -6.98 1.73 -6.29
N ASP A 94 -7.67 0.75 -5.73
CA ASP A 94 -9.07 0.87 -5.33
C ASP A 94 -9.25 0.99 -3.81
N CYS A 95 -8.18 1.33 -3.09
CA CYS A 95 -8.26 1.44 -1.63
C CYS A 95 -9.06 2.68 -1.20
N PRO A 96 -9.75 2.59 -0.06
CA PRO A 96 -10.49 3.73 0.48
C PRO A 96 -9.56 4.81 1.05
N GLY A 97 -10.11 5.99 1.29
CA GLY A 97 -9.40 7.06 1.97
C GLY A 97 -8.39 7.82 1.13
N GLY A 98 -8.46 7.70 -0.19
CA GLY A 98 -7.56 8.41 -1.09
C GLY A 98 -6.15 7.83 -1.15
N VAL A 99 -5.94 6.65 -0.57
CA VAL A 99 -4.64 5.96 -0.59
C VAL A 99 -4.62 4.98 -1.75
N GLN A 100 -3.50 4.95 -2.46
CA GLN A 100 -3.29 4.01 -3.56
C GLN A 100 -1.93 3.36 -3.44
N PHE A 101 -1.85 2.10 -3.82
CA PHE A 101 -0.60 1.35 -3.88
C PHE A 101 -0.42 0.80 -5.29
N CYS A 102 0.79 0.92 -5.84
CA CYS A 102 1.09 0.41 -7.17
C CYS A 102 2.55 0.02 -7.25
N ALA A 103 2.89 -0.76 -8.27
CA ALA A 103 4.29 -1.07 -8.55
C ALA A 103 5.05 0.22 -8.86
N GLU A 104 6.34 0.26 -8.53
CA GLU A 104 7.15 1.47 -8.75
C GLU A 104 7.12 1.92 -10.21
N GLU A 105 7.14 0.98 -11.13
CA GLU A 105 7.12 1.28 -12.55
C GLU A 105 5.80 1.88 -13.03
N ASP A 106 4.72 1.68 -12.26
CA ASP A 106 3.39 2.21 -12.61
C ASP A 106 3.08 3.53 -11.93
N ALA A 107 3.93 3.99 -11.02
CA ALA A 107 3.65 5.17 -10.20
C ALA A 107 3.44 6.43 -11.05
N ASP A 108 4.27 6.63 -12.06
CA ASP A 108 4.15 7.82 -12.91
C ASP A 108 2.83 7.85 -13.65
N ALA A 109 2.36 6.70 -14.15
CA ALA A 109 1.08 6.63 -14.85
C ALA A 109 -0.08 6.92 -13.91
N VAL A 110 -0.02 6.41 -12.67
CA VAL A 110 -1.06 6.66 -11.67
C VAL A 110 -1.10 8.14 -11.30
N LEU A 111 0.06 8.74 -11.06
CA LEU A 111 0.15 10.16 -10.70
C LEU A 111 -0.32 11.05 -11.85
N HIS A 112 -0.02 10.69 -13.08
CA HIS A 112 -0.47 11.44 -14.25
C HIS A 112 -2.00 11.44 -14.36
N ARG A 113 -2.62 10.27 -14.16
CA ARG A 113 -4.08 10.18 -14.17
C ARG A 113 -4.72 10.97 -13.04
N ALA A 114 -4.13 10.95 -11.86
CA ALA A 114 -4.62 11.73 -10.73
C ALA A 114 -4.60 13.24 -11.05
N GLY A 115 -3.57 13.70 -11.76
CA GLY A 115 -3.48 15.09 -12.18
C GLY A 115 -4.56 15.52 -13.14
N ASP A 116 -5.08 14.60 -13.93
CA ASP A 116 -6.11 14.89 -14.94
C ASP A 116 -7.49 15.16 -14.32
N TYR A 117 -7.68 14.85 -13.05
CA TYR A 117 -8.96 15.03 -12.37
C TYR A 117 -9.17 16.43 -11.79
N ARG A 118 -8.29 17.31 -12.04
CA ARG A 118 -8.42 18.69 -11.53
C ARG A 118 -9.41 19.53 -12.30
#